data_2463be058ed7bdd43beca663af7ae5bb
#
_entry.id   2463be058ed7bdd43beca663af7ae5bb
#
_cell.length_a   1.000
_cell.length_b   1.000
_cell.length_c   1.000
_cell.angle_alpha   90.00
_cell.angle_beta   90.00
_cell.angle_gamma   90.00
#
_symmetry.space_group_name_H-M   'P 1'
#
loop_
_entity.id
_entity.type
_entity.pdbx_description
1 polymer ?
#
loop_
_entity_poly.entity_id
_entity_poly.type
_entity_poly.pdbx_seq_one_letter_code
_entity_poly.pdbx_strand_id
1 'polypeptide(L)'
;MSKKTNKKEVLIEKTKSNRMDSKTYYMRNTFTSCYLDCNNVGNVYFSLNEPCKWEFKKTETPGAYFIRHINTSLFLTSDEHGDLFTTVSLDSTLQKWNVFNTSSPEVYAYQNLSNGLYLFVNNTNDIYLYDLEHAPHKQSGLFYTFQRFPKK
;
A
#
# COMPACT_ATOMS: atom_id res chain seq x y z
N MET A 1 -8.32 -27.04 -20.81
CA MET A 1 -8.35 -26.58 -20.43
C MET A 1 -8.54 -26.18 -19.58
N SER A 2 -8.44 -25.88 -19.18
CA SER A 2 -8.65 -25.40 -18.42
C SER A 2 -8.57 -24.56 -17.94
N LYS A 3 -8.69 -24.06 -17.67
CA LYS A 3 -8.68 -23.25 -17.21
C LYS A 3 -8.75 -22.78 -16.37
N LYS A 4 -8.64 -22.65 -15.98
CA LYS A 4 -8.67 -22.23 -15.22
C LYS A 4 -8.72 -21.64 -14.34
N THR A 5 -8.31 -21.63 -13.94
CA THR A 5 -8.32 -21.00 -12.94
C THR A 5 -8.99 -19.98 -12.76
N ASN A 6 -9.35 -19.71 -12.31
CA ASN A 6 -10.05 -18.82 -12.05
C ASN A 6 -9.77 -17.85 -11.19
N LYS A 7 -8.71 -17.80 -10.54
CA LYS A 7 -8.31 -16.75 -9.79
C LYS A 7 -8.04 -15.68 -10.69
N LYS A 8 -8.66 -14.55 -10.54
CA LYS A 8 -8.40 -13.43 -11.25
C LYS A 8 -7.12 -12.91 -10.84
N GLU A 9 -6.17 -12.77 -11.64
CA GLU A 9 -4.95 -12.09 -11.33
C GLU A 9 -5.19 -10.61 -11.40
N VAL A 10 -4.71 -9.87 -10.42
CA VAL A 10 -4.79 -8.42 -10.42
C VAL A 10 -3.52 -7.88 -11.04
N LEU A 11 -3.64 -7.27 -12.18
CA LEU A 11 -2.48 -6.78 -12.93
C LEU A 11 -2.23 -5.32 -12.59
N ILE A 12 -0.98 -4.98 -12.37
CA ILE A 12 -0.59 -3.60 -12.13
C ILE A 12 -0.50 -2.88 -13.45
N GLU A 13 -1.24 -1.79 -13.58
CA GLU A 13 -1.23 -0.98 -14.78
C GLU A 13 -0.13 0.06 -14.68
N LYS A 14 0.22 0.66 -15.79
CA LYS A 14 1.26 1.67 -15.78
C LYS A 14 0.73 3.06 -15.52
N THR A 15 -0.54 3.19 -15.24
CA THR A 15 -1.15 4.48 -14.98
C THR A 15 -1.22 4.73 -13.48
N LYS A 16 -0.87 5.93 -13.08
CA LYS A 16 -0.93 6.32 -11.68
C LYS A 16 -2.28 6.92 -11.35
N SER A 17 -2.68 6.76 -10.10
CA SER A 17 -3.93 7.31 -9.64
C SER A 17 -3.75 8.77 -9.25
N ASN A 18 -4.65 9.63 -9.73
CA ASN A 18 -4.64 11.05 -9.38
C ASN A 18 -5.76 11.42 -8.44
N ARG A 19 -6.48 10.43 -7.92
CA ARG A 19 -7.72 10.72 -7.22
C ARG A 19 -7.64 10.62 -5.71
N MET A 20 -6.47 10.43 -5.16
CA MET A 20 -6.36 10.12 -3.73
C MET A 20 -5.98 11.33 -2.88
N ASP A 21 -5.73 12.46 -3.49
CA ASP A 21 -5.24 13.63 -2.78
C ASP A 21 -6.23 14.10 -1.72
N SER A 22 -5.73 14.31 -0.53
CA SER A 22 -6.49 14.83 0.61
C SER A 22 -7.63 13.93 1.05
N LYS A 23 -7.56 12.66 0.70
CA LYS A 23 -8.58 11.69 1.11
C LYS A 23 -7.98 10.68 2.05
N THR A 24 -8.86 10.05 2.82
CA THR A 24 -8.43 9.05 3.79
C THR A 24 -8.99 7.70 3.40
N TYR A 25 -8.18 6.68 3.59
CA TYR A 25 -8.52 5.33 3.14
C TYR A 25 -8.08 4.30 4.15
N TYR A 26 -8.85 3.22 4.21
CA TYR A 26 -8.38 1.98 4.82
C TYR A 26 -7.55 1.24 3.78
N MET A 27 -6.53 0.54 4.23
CA MET A 27 -5.69 -0.27 3.35
C MET A 27 -5.76 -1.72 3.81
N ARG A 28 -6.46 -2.54 3.06
CA ARG A 28 -6.67 -3.94 3.41
C ARG A 28 -5.93 -4.83 2.44
N ASN A 29 -5.19 -5.78 2.95
CA ASN A 29 -4.45 -6.70 2.11
C ASN A 29 -5.39 -7.64 1.37
N THR A 30 -5.21 -7.78 0.06
CA THR A 30 -6.10 -8.63 -0.74
C THR A 30 -5.85 -10.11 -0.48
N PHE A 31 -4.71 -10.47 0.08
CA PHE A 31 -4.34 -11.85 0.30
C PHE A 31 -4.91 -12.39 1.61
N THR A 32 -4.77 -11.63 2.69
CA THR A 32 -5.16 -12.08 4.02
C THR A 32 -6.36 -11.35 4.59
N SER A 33 -6.79 -10.26 3.96
CA SER A 33 -7.89 -9.42 4.42
C SER A 33 -7.59 -8.68 5.72
N CYS A 34 -6.33 -8.58 6.10
CA CYS A 34 -5.95 -7.81 7.25
C CYS A 34 -5.62 -6.38 6.85
N TYR A 35 -5.75 -5.47 7.79
CA TYR A 35 -5.58 -4.03 7.53
C TYR A 35 -4.21 -3.55 7.94
N LEU A 36 -3.63 -2.69 7.12
CA LEU A 36 -2.36 -2.05 7.44
C LEU A 36 -2.59 -1.02 8.53
N ASP A 37 -1.77 -1.07 9.56
CA ASP A 37 -1.87 -0.17 10.68
C ASP A 37 -0.47 0.05 11.26
N CYS A 38 -0.35 0.96 12.21
CA CYS A 38 0.93 1.15 12.86
C CYS A 38 0.69 1.64 14.30
N ASN A 39 1.71 1.47 15.14
CA ASN A 39 1.62 1.98 16.50
C ASN A 39 2.38 3.30 16.59
N ASN A 40 2.40 3.90 17.78
CA ASN A 40 2.97 5.23 17.95
C ASN A 40 4.49 5.23 18.07
N VAL A 41 5.12 4.07 18.03
CA VAL A 41 6.59 4.00 17.97
C VAL A 41 7.09 3.66 16.57
N GLY A 42 6.18 3.62 15.59
CA GLY A 42 6.59 3.50 14.20
C GLY A 42 6.57 2.10 13.62
N ASN A 43 6.13 1.11 14.38
CA ASN A 43 6.06 -0.25 13.84
C ASN A 43 4.80 -0.43 13.02
N VAL A 44 4.96 -1.02 11.84
CA VAL A 44 3.86 -1.31 10.93
C VAL A 44 3.46 -2.76 11.10
N TYR A 45 2.16 -3.01 11.14
CA TYR A 45 1.64 -4.37 11.35
C TYR A 45 0.28 -4.51 10.71
N PHE A 46 -0.26 -5.73 10.74
CA PHE A 46 -1.59 -5.98 10.23
C PHE A 46 -2.56 -6.27 11.36
N SER A 47 -3.75 -5.74 11.20
CA SER A 47 -4.78 -5.87 12.22
C SER A 47 -6.04 -6.48 11.60
N LEU A 48 -6.67 -7.38 12.33
CA LEU A 48 -7.99 -7.91 11.94
C LEU A 48 -9.09 -7.03 12.46
N ASN A 49 -8.80 -6.20 13.44
CA ASN A 49 -9.81 -5.34 14.04
C ASN A 49 -9.91 -4.05 13.26
N GLU A 50 -10.82 -3.21 13.68
CA GLU A 50 -11.04 -1.96 13.00
C GLU A 50 -9.79 -1.11 13.03
N PRO A 51 -9.22 -0.77 11.91
CA PRO A 51 -7.97 -0.04 11.85
C PRO A 51 -8.20 1.45 11.74
N CYS A 52 -7.12 2.19 11.76
CA CYS A 52 -7.11 3.60 11.47
C CYS A 52 -6.97 3.82 9.97
N LYS A 53 -7.48 4.93 9.50
CA LYS A 53 -7.31 5.31 8.11
C LYS A 53 -5.98 5.99 7.89
N TRP A 54 -5.57 6.01 6.64
CA TRP A 54 -4.36 6.69 6.19
C TRP A 54 -4.77 7.83 5.27
N GLU A 55 -4.14 8.98 5.46
CA GLU A 55 -4.41 10.15 4.61
C GLU A 55 -3.38 10.19 3.49
N PHE A 56 -3.86 10.39 2.27
CA PHE A 56 -3.00 10.49 1.10
C PHE A 56 -2.82 11.95 0.76
N LYS A 57 -1.59 12.43 0.86
CA LYS A 57 -1.28 13.84 0.61
C LYS A 57 -0.45 13.94 -0.64
N LYS A 58 -0.87 14.81 -1.52
CA LYS A 58 -0.22 14.99 -2.81
C LYS A 58 1.21 15.46 -2.63
N THR A 59 2.10 14.98 -3.49
CA THR A 59 3.46 15.46 -3.58
C THR A 59 3.60 16.27 -4.86
N GLU A 60 4.78 16.79 -5.12
CA GLU A 60 5.02 17.50 -6.36
C GLU A 60 5.12 16.54 -7.56
N THR A 61 5.24 15.24 -7.30
CA THR A 61 5.28 14.23 -8.35
C THR A 61 3.86 13.73 -8.61
N PRO A 62 3.32 13.90 -9.82
CA PRO A 62 1.95 13.45 -10.10
C PRO A 62 1.79 11.97 -9.83
N GLY A 63 0.72 11.60 -9.14
CA GLY A 63 0.43 10.21 -8.80
C GLY A 63 1.26 9.64 -7.68
N ALA A 64 2.06 10.46 -7.02
CA ALA A 64 2.84 10.04 -5.85
C ALA A 64 2.32 10.80 -4.63
N TYR A 65 2.25 10.10 -3.51
CA TYR A 65 1.62 10.63 -2.30
C TYR A 65 2.46 10.34 -1.08
N PHE A 66 2.33 11.24 -0.09
CA PHE A 66 2.68 10.91 1.29
C PHE A 66 1.50 10.15 1.87
N ILE A 67 1.77 9.11 2.64
CA ILE A 67 0.72 8.30 3.25
C ILE A 67 0.86 8.41 4.76
N ARG A 68 -0.06 9.15 5.39
CA ARG A 68 0.04 9.52 6.79
C ARG A 68 -1.01 8.79 7.61
N HIS A 69 -0.57 8.18 8.69
CA HIS A 69 -1.47 7.50 9.63
C HIS A 69 -2.23 8.56 10.42
N ILE A 70 -3.56 8.45 10.46
CA ILE A 70 -4.38 9.52 11.03
C ILE A 70 -4.15 9.66 12.53
N ASN A 71 -4.16 8.55 13.27
CA ASN A 71 -4.06 8.63 14.72
C ASN A 71 -2.69 9.05 15.23
N THR A 72 -1.64 8.60 14.60
CA THR A 72 -0.28 8.89 15.07
C THR A 72 0.37 10.05 14.35
N SER A 73 -0.17 10.45 13.22
CA SER A 73 0.42 11.46 12.34
C SER A 73 1.78 11.05 11.78
N LEU A 74 2.11 9.77 11.81
CA LEU A 74 3.37 9.28 11.26
C LEU A 74 3.18 8.89 9.80
N PHE A 75 4.26 8.99 9.03
CA PHE A 75 4.24 8.76 7.59
C PHE A 75 4.85 7.43 7.23
N LEU A 76 4.21 6.72 6.31
CA LEU A 76 4.72 5.45 5.81
C LEU A 76 6.04 5.69 5.09
N THR A 77 7.04 4.94 5.45
CA THR A 77 8.42 5.19 5.04
C THR A 77 9.10 3.88 4.69
N SER A 78 9.94 3.91 3.69
CA SER A 78 10.84 2.80 3.40
C SER A 78 12.26 3.34 3.32
N ASP A 79 13.20 2.66 3.94
CA ASP A 79 14.58 3.09 3.86
C ASP A 79 15.28 2.42 2.66
N GLU A 80 16.55 2.67 2.53
CA GLU A 80 17.31 2.17 1.39
C GLU A 80 17.47 0.65 1.42
N HIS A 81 17.21 0.04 2.55
CA HIS A 81 17.28 -1.43 2.67
C HIS A 81 15.95 -2.10 2.39
N GLY A 82 14.91 -1.33 2.14
CA GLY A 82 13.59 -1.89 1.87
C GLY A 82 12.79 -2.19 3.13
N ASP A 83 13.22 -1.69 4.27
CA ASP A 83 12.44 -1.84 5.50
C ASP A 83 11.27 -0.87 5.50
N LEU A 84 10.16 -1.30 6.03
CA LEU A 84 8.93 -0.49 6.07
C LEU A 84 8.62 -0.10 7.52
N PHE A 85 8.39 1.18 7.73
CA PHE A 85 8.08 1.70 9.06
C PHE A 85 7.37 3.03 8.91
N THR A 86 6.95 3.63 10.02
CA THR A 86 6.40 4.97 10.00
C THR A 86 7.26 5.87 10.86
N THR A 87 7.35 7.13 10.46
CA THR A 87 8.11 8.11 11.22
C THR A 87 7.58 9.50 10.94
N VAL A 88 8.12 10.48 11.63
CA VAL A 88 7.70 11.87 11.41
C VAL A 88 8.00 12.28 9.98
N SER A 89 7.47 13.42 9.58
CA SER A 89 7.68 13.92 8.23
C SER A 89 9.16 14.20 8.00
N LEU A 90 9.70 13.60 6.94
CA LEU A 90 11.09 13.81 6.54
C LEU A 90 11.21 14.62 5.26
N ASP A 91 10.06 14.86 4.60
CA ASP A 91 10.03 15.56 3.32
C ASP A 91 11.02 14.94 2.34
N SER A 92 10.97 13.64 2.21
CA SER A 92 11.97 12.86 1.48
C SER A 92 11.28 11.86 0.57
N THR A 93 11.97 11.45 -0.50
CA THR A 93 11.45 10.42 -1.38
C THR A 93 11.29 9.08 -0.67
N LEU A 94 11.91 8.90 0.48
CA LEU A 94 11.69 7.71 1.30
C LEU A 94 10.24 7.60 1.76
N GLN A 95 9.52 8.71 1.78
CA GLN A 95 8.13 8.76 2.22
C GLN A 95 7.15 9.02 1.11
N LYS A 96 7.61 9.02 -0.14
CA LYS A 96 6.74 9.26 -1.28
C LYS A 96 6.46 7.96 -1.99
N TRP A 97 5.21 7.74 -2.31
CA TRP A 97 4.76 6.48 -2.88
C TRP A 97 3.97 6.73 -4.16
N ASN A 98 4.42 6.12 -5.25
CA ASN A 98 3.62 6.08 -6.47
C ASN A 98 2.46 5.14 -6.23
N VAL A 99 1.27 5.56 -6.64
CA VAL A 99 0.07 4.74 -6.50
C VAL A 99 -0.39 4.38 -7.91
N PHE A 100 -0.25 3.12 -8.25
CA PHE A 100 -0.61 2.65 -9.59
C PHE A 100 -1.97 1.96 -9.57
N ASN A 101 -2.74 2.21 -10.61
CA ASN A 101 -3.99 1.49 -10.82
C ASN A 101 -3.69 0.04 -11.14
N THR A 102 -4.67 -0.81 -10.90
CA THR A 102 -4.57 -2.21 -11.26
C THR A 102 -5.80 -2.60 -12.08
N SER A 103 -5.84 -3.83 -12.52
CA SER A 103 -6.98 -4.32 -13.27
C SER A 103 -8.23 -4.48 -12.40
N SER A 104 -8.08 -4.36 -11.09
CA SER A 104 -9.20 -4.48 -10.16
C SER A 104 -9.51 -3.13 -9.55
N PRO A 105 -10.77 -2.68 -9.57
CA PRO A 105 -11.14 -1.41 -8.95
C PRO A 105 -10.81 -1.44 -7.47
N GLU A 106 -10.38 -0.32 -6.94
CA GLU A 106 -10.05 -0.16 -5.53
C GLU A 106 -8.82 -0.93 -5.07
N VAL A 107 -8.16 -1.67 -5.94
CA VAL A 107 -6.90 -2.32 -5.61
C VAL A 107 -5.79 -1.52 -6.27
N TYR A 108 -4.79 -1.14 -5.48
CA TYR A 108 -3.70 -0.30 -5.95
C TYR A 108 -2.37 -0.93 -5.58
N ALA A 109 -1.36 -0.61 -6.35
CA ALA A 109 0.02 -0.99 -6.06
C ALA A 109 0.76 0.24 -5.58
N TYR A 110 1.57 0.08 -4.56
CA TYR A 110 2.30 1.17 -3.94
C TYR A 110 3.79 0.94 -4.14
N GLN A 111 4.44 1.89 -4.82
CA GLN A 111 5.86 1.79 -5.12
C GLN A 111 6.59 2.95 -4.44
N ASN A 112 7.60 2.62 -3.65
CA ASN A 112 8.37 3.66 -2.99
C ASN A 112 9.18 4.43 -4.03
N LEU A 113 9.16 5.74 -3.94
CA LEU A 113 9.79 6.57 -4.94
C LEU A 113 11.30 6.50 -4.86
N SER A 114 11.83 6.26 -3.68
CA SER A 114 13.28 6.25 -3.48
C SER A 114 13.94 4.98 -4.01
N ASN A 115 13.39 3.82 -3.71
CA ASN A 115 14.04 2.56 -4.06
C ASN A 115 13.35 1.80 -5.18
N GLY A 116 12.16 2.25 -5.61
CA GLY A 116 11.45 1.59 -6.70
C GLY A 116 10.80 0.27 -6.34
N LEU A 117 10.82 -0.10 -5.08
CA LEU A 117 10.26 -1.37 -4.64
C LEU A 117 8.79 -1.24 -4.33
N TYR A 118 8.06 -2.33 -4.52
CA TYR A 118 6.63 -2.36 -4.31
C TYR A 118 6.30 -3.02 -2.98
N LEU A 119 5.24 -2.54 -2.37
CA LEU A 119 4.77 -3.04 -1.10
C LEU A 119 3.95 -4.31 -1.32
N PHE A 120 4.38 -5.41 -0.74
CA PHE A 120 3.69 -6.69 -0.84
C PHE A 120 3.56 -7.33 0.53
N VAL A 121 2.63 -8.25 0.63
CA VAL A 121 2.40 -9.03 1.84
C VAL A 121 2.26 -10.48 1.45
N ASN A 122 2.88 -11.37 2.19
CA ASN A 122 2.71 -12.79 1.92
C ASN A 122 1.54 -13.34 2.74
N ASN A 123 1.29 -14.64 2.63
CA ASN A 123 0.13 -15.23 3.26
C ASN A 123 0.26 -15.41 4.78
N THR A 124 1.38 -14.99 5.34
CA THR A 124 1.55 -14.99 6.79
C THR A 124 1.56 -13.58 7.35
N ASN A 125 1.12 -12.61 6.56
CA ASN A 125 1.06 -11.20 6.96
C ASN A 125 2.44 -10.57 7.18
N ASP A 126 3.45 -11.14 6.56
CA ASP A 126 4.76 -10.49 6.58
C ASP A 126 4.77 -9.42 5.50
N ILE A 127 5.20 -8.24 5.88
CA ILE A 127 5.26 -7.10 4.98
C ILE A 127 6.68 -6.98 4.46
N TYR A 128 6.80 -6.76 3.17
CA TYR A 128 8.12 -6.50 2.61
C TYR A 128 7.98 -5.70 1.33
N LEU A 129 9.09 -5.10 0.94
CA LEU A 129 9.17 -4.36 -0.31
C LEU A 129 9.93 -5.22 -1.29
N TYR A 130 9.48 -5.23 -2.52
CA TYR A 130 9.96 -6.20 -3.47
C TYR A 130 10.05 -5.59 -4.85
N ASP A 131 11.05 -6.02 -5.59
CA ASP A 131 11.17 -5.67 -6.99
C ASP A 131 10.10 -6.44 -7.74
N LEU A 132 9.29 -5.73 -8.50
CA LEU A 132 8.17 -6.35 -9.19
C LEU A 132 8.62 -7.45 -10.13
N GLU A 133 9.78 -7.27 -10.75
CA GLU A 133 10.26 -8.26 -11.70
C GLU A 133 10.62 -9.58 -11.05
N HIS A 134 10.91 -9.55 -9.76
CA HIS A 134 11.32 -10.75 -9.04
C HIS A 134 10.25 -11.27 -8.10
N ALA A 135 9.08 -10.65 -8.08
CA ALA A 135 8.02 -11.07 -7.17
C ALA A 135 7.40 -12.37 -7.66
N PRO A 136 7.41 -13.42 -6.86
CA PRO A 136 6.88 -14.71 -7.31
C PRO A 136 5.39 -14.67 -7.58
N HIS A 137 4.64 -13.95 -6.77
CA HIS A 137 3.20 -13.82 -6.95
C HIS A 137 2.87 -12.37 -7.05
N LYS A 138 3.31 -11.76 -8.15
CA LYS A 138 3.36 -10.32 -8.20
C LYS A 138 2.07 -9.61 -7.99
N GLN A 139 0.95 -10.23 -8.25
CA GLN A 139 -0.31 -9.53 -8.10
C GLN A 139 -1.07 -9.93 -6.85
N SER A 140 -0.51 -10.81 -6.01
CA SER A 140 -1.14 -11.08 -4.74
C SER A 140 -0.49 -10.21 -3.69
N GLY A 141 -1.16 -9.96 -2.61
CA GLY A 141 -0.60 -9.15 -1.53
C GLY A 141 -0.67 -7.66 -1.76
N LEU A 142 -1.40 -7.21 -2.77
CA LEU A 142 -1.67 -5.81 -2.95
C LEU A 142 -2.79 -5.38 -2.02
N PHE A 143 -3.17 -4.11 -2.08
CA PHE A 143 -4.08 -3.55 -1.11
C PHE A 143 -5.36 -3.02 -1.73
N TYR A 144 -6.51 -3.42 -1.16
CA TYR A 144 -7.74 -2.69 -1.32
C TYR A 144 -7.59 -1.37 -0.59
N THR A 145 -7.99 -0.29 -1.24
CA THR A 145 -7.89 1.04 -0.64
C THR A 145 -9.26 1.66 -0.79
N PHE A 146 -9.98 1.83 0.33
CA PHE A 146 -11.35 2.29 0.27
C PHE A 146 -11.65 3.22 1.44
N GLN A 147 -12.65 4.08 1.25
CA GLN A 147 -12.92 5.13 2.21
C GLN A 147 -13.91 4.71 3.29
N ARG A 148 -14.82 3.81 2.98
CA ARG A 148 -15.80 3.38 3.93
C ARG A 148 -15.56 1.95 4.33
N PHE A 149 -15.76 1.69 5.60
CA PHE A 149 -15.67 0.33 6.09
C PHE A 149 -16.79 -0.48 5.44
N PRO A 150 -16.50 -1.63 4.85
CA PRO A 150 -17.55 -2.38 4.16
C PRO A 150 -18.59 -2.90 5.14
N LYS A 151 -19.83 -2.88 4.71
CA LYS A 151 -20.88 -3.45 5.50
C LYS A 151 -20.93 -4.92 5.28
N LYS A 152 -21.33 -5.64 6.24
CA LYS A 152 -21.46 -7.07 6.11
C LYS A 152 -22.70 -7.45 5.38
#